data_1f7a3ea779be4e29b28461b2ec039503
#
_entry.id   1f7a3ea779be4e29b28461b2ec039503
#
_cell.length_a   1.000
_cell.length_b   1.000
_cell.length_c   1.000
_cell.angle_alpha   90.00
_cell.angle_beta   90.00
_cell.angle_gamma   90.00
#
_symmetry.space_group_name_H-M   'P 1'
#
loop_
_entity.id
_entity.type
_entity.pdbx_description
1 polymer ?
#
loop_
_entity_poly.entity_id
_entity_poly.type
_entity_poly.pdbx_seq_one_letter_code
_entity_poly.pdbx_strand_id
1 'polypeptide(L)'
;MTKAICFYNNGTLDKRAFTMLGLSAKQDEKAIGFFGTGFKYAIATLLRHNCKVDVHVANDGGDYTVYTFFTRRDKFRDKEFDFIYYRVVDNDPQPAHELPFTTHLGANWKLWQAYRELYTNALDEGGSVELIEDIYCFNPHPGDVCVYVTSDDFIRVYDQHAKYFLQRETLAQSF
;
A
#
# COMPACT_ATOMS: atom_id res chain seq x y z
N MET A 1 -10.96 -12.58 -13.31
CA MET A 1 -11.27 -11.36 -12.52
C MET A 1 -10.41 -11.35 -11.28
N THR A 2 -9.61 -10.33 -11.09
CA THR A 2 -8.75 -10.20 -9.91
C THR A 2 -9.22 -9.01 -9.08
N LYS A 3 -9.84 -9.32 -7.94
CA LYS A 3 -10.33 -8.31 -7.00
C LYS A 3 -9.19 -7.75 -6.17
N ALA A 4 -9.25 -6.46 -5.90
CA ALA A 4 -8.31 -5.78 -5.04
C ALA A 4 -8.98 -4.66 -4.26
N ILE A 5 -8.40 -4.31 -3.12
CA ILE A 5 -8.72 -3.06 -2.45
C ILE A 5 -7.77 -2.00 -2.99
N CYS A 6 -8.33 -0.90 -3.46
CA CYS A 6 -7.57 0.24 -3.94
C CYS A 6 -7.64 1.39 -2.96
N PHE A 7 -6.49 1.89 -2.57
CA PHE A 7 -6.32 3.10 -1.77
C PHE A 7 -5.84 4.21 -2.69
N TYR A 8 -6.73 5.16 -2.94
CA TYR A 8 -6.41 6.34 -3.74
C TYR A 8 -5.83 7.45 -2.92
N ASN A 9 -4.82 8.08 -3.47
CA ASN A 9 -4.20 9.25 -2.89
C ASN A 9 -3.99 10.30 -3.97
N ASN A 10 -4.33 11.54 -3.68
CA ASN A 10 -4.06 12.65 -4.57
C ASN A 10 -2.60 13.09 -4.42
N GLY A 11 -1.89 13.28 -5.54
CA GLY A 11 -0.55 13.81 -5.55
C GLY A 11 0.50 12.90 -6.20
N THR A 12 1.75 13.12 -5.90
CA THR A 12 2.89 12.39 -6.46
C THR A 12 3.59 11.54 -5.39
N LEU A 13 4.17 10.44 -5.80
CA LEU A 13 4.98 9.58 -4.93
C LEU A 13 6.47 9.73 -5.27
N ASP A 14 7.27 10.09 -4.28
CA ASP A 14 8.71 9.91 -4.34
C ASP A 14 9.08 8.51 -3.82
N LYS A 15 9.76 7.70 -4.65
CA LYS A 15 10.16 6.33 -4.29
C LYS A 15 11.01 6.26 -3.01
N ARG A 16 11.67 7.34 -2.59
CA ARG A 16 12.41 7.40 -1.33
C ARG A 16 11.52 7.15 -0.12
N ALA A 17 10.22 7.36 -0.24
CA ALA A 17 9.26 7.09 0.82
C ALA A 17 9.28 5.63 1.29
N PHE A 18 9.52 4.68 0.40
CA PHE A 18 9.66 3.27 0.76
C PHE A 18 11.09 2.74 0.67
N THR A 19 12.00 3.44 -0.01
CA THR A 19 13.40 3.00 -0.15
C THR A 19 14.32 3.49 0.97
N MET A 20 13.93 4.49 1.74
CA MET A 20 14.73 5.07 2.81
C MET A 20 14.04 4.94 4.17
N LEU A 21 14.84 4.64 5.20
CA LEU A 21 14.40 4.70 6.59
C LEU A 21 14.65 6.10 7.17
N GLY A 22 13.80 6.49 8.12
CA GLY A 22 13.97 7.73 8.87
C GLY A 22 13.54 9.00 8.14
N LEU A 23 12.95 8.90 6.96
CA LEU A 23 12.26 10.03 6.35
C LEU A 23 10.93 10.25 7.07
N SER A 24 10.80 11.40 7.71
CA SER A 24 9.55 11.88 8.28
C SER A 24 9.04 13.05 7.44
N ALA A 25 7.88 12.90 6.86
CA ALA A 25 7.25 13.89 6.00
C ALA A 25 6.64 15.09 6.75
N LYS A 26 6.77 15.15 8.07
CA LYS A 26 6.17 16.22 8.90
C LYS A 26 6.82 17.59 8.76
N GLN A 27 7.83 17.78 7.93
CA GLN A 27 8.54 19.05 7.79
C GLN A 27 8.24 19.84 6.52
N ASP A 28 7.48 19.27 5.58
CA ASP A 28 7.13 19.97 4.35
C ASP A 28 5.62 19.85 4.10
N GLU A 29 4.90 20.95 4.21
CA GLU A 29 3.45 21.04 4.01
C GLU A 29 3.01 20.66 2.59
N LYS A 30 3.95 20.45 1.68
CA LYS A 30 3.71 20.04 0.28
C LYS A 30 4.21 18.65 -0.07
N ALA A 31 5.04 18.05 0.77
CA ALA A 31 5.48 16.68 0.58
C ALA A 31 4.38 15.75 1.13
N ILE A 32 3.86 14.93 0.26
CA ILE A 32 2.85 13.94 0.61
C ILE A 32 3.42 13.04 1.70
N GLY A 33 2.95 13.25 2.91
CA GLY A 33 3.37 12.53 4.13
C GLY A 33 2.93 11.08 4.20
N PHE A 34 2.61 10.48 3.04
CA PHE A 34 2.02 9.20 2.92
C PHE A 34 2.82 8.07 3.45
N PHE A 35 4.07 8.12 3.18
CA PHE A 35 4.88 6.93 3.23
C PHE A 35 5.96 7.06 4.30
N GLY A 36 5.56 7.53 5.47
CA GLY A 36 6.37 7.45 6.66
C GLY A 36 6.59 5.99 7.09
N THR A 37 7.02 5.80 8.31
CA THR A 37 7.27 4.49 8.91
C THR A 37 6.05 3.57 8.81
N GLY A 38 4.83 4.10 8.96
CA GLY A 38 3.58 3.34 8.90
C GLY A 38 3.36 2.59 7.59
N PHE A 39 3.68 3.20 6.45
CA PHE A 39 3.56 2.54 5.14
C PHE A 39 4.53 1.35 5.00
N LYS A 40 5.75 1.47 5.50
CA LYS A 40 6.73 0.36 5.51
C LYS A 40 6.25 -0.79 6.39
N TYR A 41 5.68 -0.51 7.54
CA TYR A 41 5.02 -1.50 8.40
C TYR A 41 3.85 -2.17 7.69
N ALA A 42 3.05 -1.40 6.96
CA ALA A 42 1.93 -1.95 6.19
C ALA A 42 2.43 -2.89 5.08
N ILE A 43 3.42 -2.50 4.28
CA ILE A 43 4.02 -3.37 3.25
C ILE A 43 4.54 -4.67 3.88
N ALA A 44 5.34 -4.59 4.94
CA ALA A 44 5.91 -5.75 5.61
C ALA A 44 4.80 -6.69 6.13
N THR A 45 3.76 -6.14 6.73
CA THR A 45 2.61 -6.90 7.24
C THR A 45 1.84 -7.58 6.11
N LEU A 46 1.54 -6.86 5.04
CA LEU A 46 0.81 -7.39 3.89
C LEU A 46 1.56 -8.55 3.22
N LEU A 47 2.86 -8.38 2.98
CA LEU A 47 3.68 -9.43 2.37
C LEU A 47 3.84 -10.65 3.29
N ARG A 48 3.96 -10.44 4.61
CA ARG A 48 3.98 -11.53 5.60
C ARG A 48 2.70 -12.37 5.58
N HIS A 49 1.57 -11.76 5.25
CA HIS A 49 0.28 -12.44 5.11
C HIS A 49 -0.05 -12.85 3.65
N ASN A 50 0.98 -12.94 2.80
CA ASN A 50 0.86 -13.35 1.40
C ASN A 50 -0.09 -12.49 0.55
N CYS A 51 -0.27 -11.23 0.91
CA CYS A 51 -0.98 -10.29 0.06
C CYS A 51 -0.08 -9.85 -1.10
N LYS A 52 -0.66 -9.66 -2.28
CA LYS A 52 0.00 -8.97 -3.38
C LYS A 52 -0.18 -7.47 -3.21
N VAL A 53 0.91 -6.71 -3.34
CA VAL A 53 0.91 -5.25 -3.19
C VAL A 53 1.53 -4.61 -4.42
N ASP A 54 0.76 -3.79 -5.11
CA ASP A 54 1.21 -3.01 -6.25
C ASP A 54 0.91 -1.53 -5.99
N VAL A 55 1.86 -0.65 -6.33
CA VAL A 55 1.67 0.80 -6.25
C VAL A 55 1.77 1.39 -7.64
N HIS A 56 0.70 2.01 -8.08
CA HIS A 56 0.60 2.66 -9.38
C HIS A 56 0.73 4.17 -9.19
N VAL A 57 1.67 4.77 -9.87
CA VAL A 57 1.92 6.22 -9.84
C VAL A 57 1.67 6.79 -11.21
N ALA A 58 0.70 7.68 -11.33
CA ALA A 58 0.44 8.38 -12.59
C ALA A 58 1.55 9.39 -12.89
N ASN A 59 2.01 9.42 -14.13
CA ASN A 59 2.99 10.35 -14.65
C ASN A 59 2.30 11.48 -15.45
N ASP A 60 2.97 12.59 -15.62
CA ASP A 60 2.44 13.77 -16.33
C ASP A 60 2.04 13.50 -17.79
N GLY A 61 2.58 12.44 -18.41
CA GLY A 61 2.28 12.06 -19.79
C GLY A 61 1.09 11.12 -19.99
N GLY A 62 0.37 10.76 -18.92
CA GLY A 62 -0.76 9.81 -18.96
C GLY A 62 -0.34 8.34 -18.81
N ASP A 63 0.96 8.07 -18.68
CA ASP A 63 1.48 6.75 -18.39
C ASP A 63 1.53 6.50 -16.87
N TYR A 64 1.75 5.23 -16.49
CA TYR A 64 1.89 4.85 -15.09
C TYR A 64 3.22 4.18 -14.84
N THR A 65 3.82 4.49 -13.67
CA THR A 65 4.89 3.70 -13.11
C THR A 65 4.29 2.74 -12.09
N VAL A 66 4.51 1.46 -12.27
CA VAL A 66 3.98 0.42 -11.38
C VAL A 66 5.14 -0.20 -10.59
N TYR A 67 5.03 -0.13 -9.28
CA TYR A 67 5.97 -0.79 -8.35
C TYR A 67 5.30 -2.02 -7.79
N THR A 68 5.88 -3.20 -8.02
CA THR A 68 5.43 -4.47 -7.43
C THR A 68 6.37 -4.87 -6.31
N PHE A 69 5.82 -5.17 -5.14
CA PHE A 69 6.57 -5.61 -3.96
C PHE A 69 6.49 -7.12 -3.82
N PHE A 70 7.60 -7.74 -3.45
CA PHE A 70 7.68 -9.18 -3.24
C PHE A 70 8.79 -9.53 -2.25
N THR A 71 8.88 -10.79 -1.86
CA THR A 71 9.87 -11.27 -0.91
C THR A 71 10.79 -12.30 -1.54
N ARG A 72 12.01 -12.35 -1.04
CA ARG A 72 12.97 -13.44 -1.27
C ARG A 72 13.50 -13.92 0.07
N ARG A 73 13.46 -15.23 0.27
CA ARG A 73 14.04 -15.84 1.47
C ARG A 73 15.54 -15.98 1.32
N ASP A 74 16.26 -15.50 2.32
CA ASP A 74 17.72 -15.61 2.38
C ASP A 74 18.18 -15.68 3.85
N LYS A 75 19.43 -16.10 4.03
CA LYS A 75 20.05 -16.20 5.36
C LYS A 75 20.81 -14.94 5.69
N PHE A 76 20.62 -14.49 6.92
CA PHE A 76 21.51 -13.54 7.56
C PHE A 76 22.06 -14.19 8.83
N ARG A 77 23.37 -14.47 8.83
CA ARG A 77 24.02 -15.36 9.81
C ARG A 77 23.35 -16.74 9.81
N ASP A 78 22.83 -17.21 10.95
CA ASP A 78 22.20 -18.54 11.08
C ASP A 78 20.67 -18.51 10.99
N LYS A 79 20.08 -17.35 10.68
CA LYS A 79 18.62 -17.17 10.61
C LYS A 79 18.16 -16.86 9.20
N GLU A 80 17.01 -17.42 8.84
CA GLU A 80 16.32 -17.11 7.59
C GLU A 80 15.36 -15.93 7.79
N PHE A 81 15.35 -15.03 6.80
CA PHE A 81 14.47 -13.87 6.74
C PHE A 81 13.85 -13.77 5.35
N ASP A 82 12.66 -13.19 5.30
CA ASP A 82 12.04 -12.78 4.05
C ASP A 82 12.40 -11.31 3.78
N PHE A 83 13.40 -11.10 2.93
CA PHE A 83 13.82 -9.78 2.49
C PHE A 83 12.84 -9.23 1.48
N ILE A 84 12.52 -7.95 1.60
CA ILE A 84 11.55 -7.29 0.73
C ILE A 84 12.26 -6.61 -0.43
N TYR A 85 11.73 -6.83 -1.62
CA TYR A 85 12.18 -6.24 -2.88
C TYR A 85 11.03 -5.50 -3.55
N TYR A 86 11.38 -4.53 -4.37
CA TYR A 86 10.44 -4.00 -5.34
C TYR A 86 11.02 -4.09 -6.75
N ARG A 87 10.14 -4.10 -7.72
CA ARG A 87 10.47 -4.03 -9.14
C ARG A 87 9.54 -3.04 -9.81
N VAL A 88 10.10 -2.26 -10.74
CA VAL A 88 9.29 -1.47 -11.65
C VAL A 88 8.78 -2.39 -12.77
N VAL A 89 7.49 -2.39 -13.00
CA VAL A 89 6.88 -3.15 -14.09
C VAL A 89 6.98 -2.30 -15.36
N ASP A 90 7.67 -2.83 -16.35
CA ASP A 90 7.86 -2.23 -17.66
C ASP A 90 7.80 -3.33 -18.73
N ASN A 91 7.75 -2.96 -20.00
CA ASN A 91 7.79 -3.91 -21.13
C ASN A 91 9.09 -4.73 -21.14
N ASP A 92 10.18 -4.14 -20.69
CA ASP A 92 11.47 -4.84 -20.52
C ASP A 92 11.66 -5.30 -19.07
N PRO A 93 12.33 -6.46 -18.84
CA PRO A 93 12.63 -6.94 -17.51
C PRO A 93 13.46 -5.94 -16.73
N GLN A 94 12.91 -5.43 -15.62
CA GLN A 94 13.60 -4.51 -14.73
C GLN A 94 14.27 -5.24 -13.57
N PRO A 95 15.43 -4.76 -13.06
CA PRO A 95 16.07 -5.36 -11.90
C PRO A 95 15.20 -5.23 -10.65
N ALA A 96 15.32 -6.20 -9.77
CA ALA A 96 14.74 -6.11 -8.43
C ALA A 96 15.66 -5.31 -7.50
N HIS A 97 15.08 -4.45 -6.68
CA HIS A 97 15.79 -3.63 -5.70
C HIS A 97 15.41 -4.05 -4.30
N GLU A 98 16.41 -4.35 -3.48
CA GLU A 98 16.21 -4.70 -2.08
C GLU A 98 15.84 -3.48 -1.26
N LEU A 99 14.83 -3.63 -0.39
CA LEU A 99 14.47 -2.62 0.59
C LEU A 99 15.25 -2.81 1.90
N PRO A 100 15.47 -1.74 2.66
CA PRO A 100 16.27 -1.79 3.89
C PRO A 100 15.49 -2.37 5.08
N PHE A 101 14.47 -3.21 4.86
CA PHE A 101 13.70 -3.88 5.89
C PHE A 101 13.15 -5.22 5.40
N THR A 102 12.81 -6.09 6.34
CA THR A 102 12.25 -7.42 6.09
C THR A 102 10.79 -7.48 6.53
N THR A 103 10.13 -8.62 6.29
CA THR A 103 8.77 -8.86 6.78
C THR A 103 8.67 -8.92 8.32
N HIS A 104 9.80 -8.92 9.04
CA HIS A 104 9.83 -8.79 10.50
C HIS A 104 9.53 -7.38 10.99
N LEU A 105 9.61 -6.38 10.13
CA LEU A 105 9.21 -5.02 10.50
C LEU A 105 7.72 -5.01 10.88
N GLY A 106 7.42 -4.51 12.07
CA GLY A 106 6.05 -4.55 12.58
C GLY A 106 5.52 -5.97 12.79
N ALA A 107 6.35 -6.89 13.31
CA ALA A 107 6.02 -8.31 13.45
C ALA A 107 4.73 -8.61 14.22
N ASN A 108 4.30 -7.69 15.10
CA ASN A 108 3.06 -7.80 15.87
C ASN A 108 1.83 -7.21 15.15
N TRP A 109 2.02 -6.58 14.00
CA TRP A 109 0.91 -6.03 13.23
C TRP A 109 0.08 -7.14 12.58
N LYS A 110 -1.24 -6.95 12.66
CA LYS A 110 -2.24 -7.76 11.97
C LYS A 110 -2.72 -7.06 10.71
N LEU A 111 -3.40 -7.76 9.82
CA LEU A 111 -3.89 -7.18 8.55
C LEU A 111 -4.75 -5.94 8.75
N TRP A 112 -5.59 -5.88 9.79
CA TRP A 112 -6.44 -4.71 10.03
C TRP A 112 -5.63 -3.44 10.38
N GLN A 113 -4.43 -3.59 10.95
CA GLN A 113 -3.54 -2.46 11.24
C GLN A 113 -2.91 -1.92 9.96
N ALA A 114 -2.51 -2.80 9.04
CA ALA A 114 -2.07 -2.41 7.71
C ALA A 114 -3.20 -1.72 6.93
N TYR A 115 -4.42 -2.26 6.99
CA TYR A 115 -5.60 -1.63 6.40
C TYR A 115 -5.84 -0.23 6.96
N ARG A 116 -5.85 -0.08 8.29
CA ARG A 116 -6.05 1.21 8.96
C ARG A 116 -5.02 2.25 8.52
N GLU A 117 -3.77 1.85 8.43
CA GLU A 117 -2.68 2.75 8.00
C GLU A 117 -2.90 3.25 6.57
N LEU A 118 -3.18 2.35 5.63
CA LEU A 118 -3.45 2.73 4.24
C LEU A 118 -4.73 3.55 4.10
N TYR A 119 -5.76 3.20 4.87
CA TYR A 119 -7.04 3.90 4.88
C TYR A 119 -6.90 5.34 5.39
N THR A 120 -6.28 5.54 6.54
CA THR A 120 -6.08 6.87 7.11
C THR A 120 -5.20 7.74 6.21
N ASN A 121 -4.13 7.18 5.65
CA ASN A 121 -3.29 7.90 4.71
C ASN A 121 -4.08 8.36 3.48
N ALA A 122 -4.91 7.49 2.91
CA ALA A 122 -5.74 7.85 1.76
C ALA A 122 -6.71 8.99 2.08
N LEU A 123 -7.39 8.93 3.23
CA LEU A 123 -8.33 9.97 3.64
C LEU A 123 -7.66 11.30 3.99
N ASP A 124 -6.53 11.26 4.70
CA ASP A 124 -5.79 12.46 5.10
C ASP A 124 -5.32 13.29 3.89
N GLU A 125 -5.13 12.62 2.75
CA GLU A 125 -4.72 13.27 1.50
C GLU A 125 -5.91 13.53 0.53
N GLY A 126 -7.12 13.44 1.03
CA GLY A 126 -8.31 13.69 0.23
C GLY A 126 -8.63 12.63 -0.82
N GLY A 127 -8.07 11.44 -0.64
CA GLY A 127 -8.34 10.28 -1.49
C GLY A 127 -9.53 9.45 -1.03
N SER A 128 -9.60 8.23 -1.52
CA SER A 128 -10.69 7.30 -1.24
C SER A 128 -10.21 5.85 -1.20
N VAL A 129 -11.06 4.98 -0.69
CA VAL A 129 -10.79 3.54 -0.61
C VAL A 129 -11.98 2.78 -1.19
N GLU A 130 -11.72 1.87 -2.12
CA GLU A 130 -12.78 1.09 -2.76
C GLU A 130 -12.35 -0.33 -3.13
N LEU A 131 -13.34 -1.21 -3.26
CA LEU A 131 -13.18 -2.55 -3.81
C LEU A 131 -13.23 -2.47 -5.33
N ILE A 132 -12.17 -2.93 -5.99
CA ILE A 132 -12.09 -3.07 -7.43
C ILE A 132 -12.38 -4.51 -7.81
N GLU A 133 -13.37 -4.76 -8.65
CA GLU A 133 -13.77 -6.10 -9.09
C GLU A 133 -12.76 -6.72 -10.06
N ASP A 134 -12.08 -5.90 -10.85
CA ASP A 134 -11.02 -6.34 -11.75
C ASP A 134 -9.97 -5.26 -11.95
N ILE A 135 -8.77 -5.49 -11.41
CA ILE A 135 -7.65 -4.53 -11.49
C ILE A 135 -7.18 -4.26 -12.92
N TYR A 136 -7.43 -5.17 -13.86
CA TYR A 136 -7.02 -5.00 -15.25
C TYR A 136 -7.93 -4.05 -16.04
N CYS A 137 -9.12 -3.78 -15.53
CA CYS A 137 -10.09 -2.87 -16.16
C CYS A 137 -10.07 -1.45 -15.59
N PHE A 138 -9.16 -1.19 -14.65
CA PHE A 138 -9.12 0.05 -13.90
C PHE A 138 -8.01 0.99 -14.40
N ASN A 139 -8.37 2.22 -14.75
CA ASN A 139 -7.43 3.29 -15.07
C ASN A 139 -7.50 4.37 -13.99
N PRO A 140 -6.48 4.51 -13.14
CA PRO A 140 -6.41 5.63 -12.21
C PRO A 140 -6.36 6.96 -12.95
N HIS A 141 -6.87 8.01 -12.32
CA HIS A 141 -6.83 9.34 -12.90
C HIS A 141 -5.38 9.89 -12.92
N PRO A 142 -5.00 10.68 -13.93
CA PRO A 142 -3.69 11.32 -13.98
C PRO A 142 -3.40 12.11 -12.70
N GLY A 143 -2.20 11.97 -12.16
CA GLY A 143 -1.77 12.63 -10.93
C GLY A 143 -2.08 11.87 -9.64
N ASP A 144 -2.72 10.70 -9.73
CA ASP A 144 -3.07 9.90 -8.56
C ASP A 144 -2.03 8.82 -8.26
N VAL A 145 -1.94 8.46 -6.99
CA VAL A 145 -1.22 7.29 -6.50
C VAL A 145 -2.25 6.28 -6.01
N CYS A 146 -2.14 5.05 -6.49
CA CYS A 146 -3.05 3.97 -6.11
C CYS A 146 -2.27 2.81 -5.52
N VAL A 147 -2.58 2.44 -4.28
CA VAL A 147 -2.06 1.24 -3.66
C VAL A 147 -3.10 0.13 -3.81
N TYR A 148 -2.76 -0.91 -4.55
CA TYR A 148 -3.62 -2.09 -4.76
C TYR A 148 -3.16 -3.23 -3.86
N VAL A 149 -4.09 -3.76 -3.09
CA VAL A 149 -3.85 -4.94 -2.27
C VAL A 149 -4.79 -6.06 -2.70
N THR A 150 -4.21 -7.14 -3.19
CA THR A 150 -4.92 -8.33 -3.67
C THR A 150 -4.77 -9.46 -2.67
N SER A 151 -5.84 -9.79 -1.96
CA SER A 151 -5.93 -10.91 -1.02
C SER A 151 -7.37 -11.08 -0.55
N ASP A 152 -7.87 -12.31 -0.49
CA ASP A 152 -9.20 -12.59 0.03
C ASP A 152 -9.32 -12.23 1.52
N ASP A 153 -8.28 -12.48 2.30
CA ASP A 153 -8.25 -12.12 3.72
C ASP A 153 -8.28 -10.61 3.94
N PHE A 154 -7.61 -9.86 3.08
CA PHE A 154 -7.60 -8.40 3.14
C PHE A 154 -8.95 -7.81 2.71
N ILE A 155 -9.61 -8.40 1.72
CA ILE A 155 -10.98 -8.02 1.32
C ILE A 155 -11.95 -8.24 2.48
N ARG A 156 -11.82 -9.31 3.26
CA ARG A 156 -12.64 -9.53 4.47
C ARG A 156 -12.42 -8.43 5.51
N VAL A 157 -11.19 -7.94 5.68
CA VAL A 157 -10.91 -6.79 6.58
C VAL A 157 -11.62 -5.54 6.08
N TYR A 158 -11.57 -5.27 4.79
CA TYR A 158 -12.30 -4.16 4.17
C TYR A 158 -13.81 -4.25 4.40
N ASP A 159 -14.41 -5.43 4.16
CA ASP A 159 -15.84 -5.65 4.35
C ASP A 159 -16.28 -5.44 5.80
N GLN A 160 -15.48 -5.89 6.76
CA GLN A 160 -15.73 -5.69 8.19
C GLN A 160 -15.67 -4.21 8.57
N HIS A 161 -14.71 -3.49 8.04
CA HIS A 161 -14.54 -2.07 8.27
C HIS A 161 -15.71 -1.26 7.68
N ALA A 162 -16.11 -1.55 6.45
CA ALA A 162 -17.24 -0.91 5.79
C ALA A 162 -18.56 -1.10 6.60
N LYS A 163 -18.82 -2.31 7.09
CA LYS A 163 -19.98 -2.60 7.94
C LYS A 163 -19.96 -1.79 9.25
N TYR A 164 -18.79 -1.66 9.87
CA TYR A 164 -18.66 -0.91 11.11
C TYR A 164 -18.96 0.58 10.92
N PHE A 165 -18.48 1.18 9.85
CA PHE A 165 -18.75 2.59 9.54
C PHE A 165 -20.21 2.85 9.21
N LEU A 166 -20.84 2.01 8.39
CA LEU A 166 -22.28 2.10 8.09
C LEU A 166 -23.14 2.04 9.35
N GLN A 167 -22.78 1.18 10.31
CA GLN A 167 -23.49 1.10 11.59
C GLN A 167 -23.32 2.38 12.42
N ARG A 168 -22.15 2.99 12.43
CA ARG A 168 -21.92 4.26 13.16
C ARG A 168 -22.67 5.42 12.55
N GLU A 169 -22.69 5.55 11.24
CA GLU A 169 -23.46 6.59 10.54
C GLU A 169 -24.96 6.47 10.82
N THR A 170 -25.49 5.24 10.80
CA THR A 170 -26.90 4.97 11.12
C THR A 170 -27.22 5.36 12.57
N LEU A 171 -26.33 5.07 13.51
CA LEU A 171 -26.49 5.48 14.92
C LEU A 171 -26.38 6.99 15.11
N ALA A 172 -25.49 7.65 14.40
CA ALA A 172 -25.34 9.11 14.45
C ALA A 172 -26.55 9.86 13.86
N GLN A 173 -27.22 9.28 12.88
CA GLN A 173 -28.44 9.84 12.28
C GLN A 173 -29.68 9.58 13.11
N SER A 174 -29.64 8.67 14.09
CA SER A 174 -30.76 8.35 14.99
C SER A 174 -30.80 9.21 16.26
N PHE A 175 -29.88 10.12 16.43
CA PHE A 175 -29.83 11.15 17.47
C PHE A 175 -29.99 12.54 16.85
#